data_9cd538e4780e25eafb0749a0147dc329
#
_entry.id   9cd538e4780e25eafb0749a0147dc329
#
_cell.length_a   1.000
_cell.length_b   1.000
_cell.length_c   1.000
_cell.angle_alpha   90.00
_cell.angle_beta   90.00
_cell.angle_gamma   90.00
#
_symmetry.space_group_name_H-M   'P 1'
#
loop_
_entity.id
_entity.type
_entity.pdbx_description
1 polymer ?
#
loop_
_entity_poly.entity_id
_entity_poly.type
_entity_poly.pdbx_seq_one_letter_code
_entity_poly.pdbx_strand_id
1 'polypeptide(L)'
;MVLPDYSQSTFFVNQVIQMTTIISVGIVTVSDRASRGDYEDLGGPAIEEWIGNAVTNDWQPVKRVIPDEQDQIEQALRELCDDEGCHLVVTTGGTGPAKRDITPEATAAVCDKIMDGFGELMRSVSLQYVPTAILSRQIAGIRGESLIVNLPGKPSAIADCLRAVFPAIPYCIDLIEGYYLQANEDFIQVFRPKAK
;
A
#
# COMPACT_ATOMS: atom_id res chain seq x y z
N MET A 1 43.52 -43.82 20.56
CA MET A 1 42.51 -42.91 21.10
C MET A 1 42.22 -41.92 20.00
N VAL A 2 41.13 -42.19 19.22
CA VAL A 2 40.77 -41.41 18.04
C VAL A 2 39.76 -40.38 18.51
N LEU A 3 40.06 -39.08 18.29
CA LEU A 3 39.16 -38.00 18.63
C LEU A 3 38.01 -37.97 17.60
N PRO A 4 36.78 -37.76 18.01
CA PRO A 4 35.65 -37.66 17.07
C PRO A 4 35.75 -36.40 16.23
N ASP A 5 35.52 -36.57 14.92
CA ASP A 5 35.48 -35.51 13.91
C ASP A 5 34.21 -34.65 14.07
N TYR A 6 34.37 -33.41 14.51
CA TYR A 6 33.30 -32.43 14.68
C TYR A 6 32.95 -31.65 13.40
N SER A 7 33.46 -32.07 12.24
CA SER A 7 33.26 -31.30 10.98
C SER A 7 31.84 -31.43 10.39
N GLN A 8 31.01 -32.35 10.86
CA GLN A 8 29.66 -32.61 10.34
C GLN A 8 28.54 -31.86 11.07
N SER A 9 28.81 -31.27 12.25
CA SER A 9 27.77 -30.58 13.02
C SER A 9 27.51 -29.12 12.61
N THR A 10 28.38 -28.55 11.77
CA THR A 10 28.28 -27.13 11.36
C THR A 10 27.41 -26.93 10.10
N PHE A 11 27.08 -28.01 9.39
CA PHE A 11 26.21 -27.92 8.19
C PHE A 11 24.70 -27.91 8.51
N PHE A 12 24.28 -28.28 9.70
CA PHE A 12 22.86 -28.36 10.09
C PHE A 12 22.30 -27.13 10.77
N VAL A 13 23.13 -26.13 11.10
CA VAL A 13 22.69 -24.91 11.83
C VAL A 13 22.30 -23.78 10.89
N ASN A 14 22.58 -23.88 9.60
CA ASN A 14 22.25 -22.83 8.62
C ASN A 14 21.02 -23.11 7.73
N GLN A 15 20.22 -24.12 8.05
CA GLN A 15 18.80 -24.12 7.67
C GLN A 15 18.05 -23.28 8.73
N VAL A 16 18.33 -21.99 8.80
CA VAL A 16 17.37 -21.02 9.32
C VAL A 16 16.11 -21.26 8.49
N ILE A 17 15.10 -21.80 9.15
CA ILE A 17 13.72 -21.75 8.68
C ILE A 17 13.53 -20.29 8.28
N GLN A 18 13.58 -19.99 7.00
CA GLN A 18 12.97 -18.78 6.49
C GLN A 18 11.48 -19.00 6.77
N MET A 19 11.04 -18.57 7.94
CA MET A 19 9.62 -18.30 8.15
C MET A 19 9.31 -17.26 7.09
N THR A 20 8.70 -17.67 6.01
CA THR A 20 8.15 -16.75 5.02
C THR A 20 7.14 -15.92 5.79
N THR A 21 7.54 -14.71 6.16
CA THR A 21 6.65 -13.80 6.84
C THR A 21 5.63 -13.37 5.80
N ILE A 22 4.39 -13.82 5.98
CA ILE A 22 3.27 -13.35 5.15
C ILE A 22 3.09 -11.87 5.46
N ILE A 23 3.22 -11.03 4.45
CA ILE A 23 3.00 -9.60 4.61
C ILE A 23 1.52 -9.26 4.46
N SER A 24 1.02 -8.35 5.29
CA SER A 24 -0.36 -7.85 5.21
C SER A 24 -0.39 -6.52 4.48
N VAL A 25 -1.27 -6.40 3.48
CA VAL A 25 -1.52 -5.15 2.75
C VAL A 25 -2.95 -4.70 3.00
N GLY A 26 -3.10 -3.52 3.59
CA GLY A 26 -4.41 -2.91 3.84
C GLY A 26 -5.02 -2.37 2.54
N ILE A 27 -6.28 -2.72 2.27
CA ILE A 27 -7.04 -2.23 1.12
C ILE A 27 -8.36 -1.65 1.62
N VAL A 28 -8.55 -0.34 1.46
CA VAL A 28 -9.73 0.36 1.95
C VAL A 28 -10.51 0.97 0.79
N THR A 29 -11.73 0.51 0.60
CA THR A 29 -12.69 1.16 -0.32
C THR A 29 -13.57 2.12 0.48
N VAL A 30 -13.44 3.41 0.18
CA VAL A 30 -14.23 4.48 0.77
C VAL A 30 -15.37 4.83 -0.18
N SER A 31 -16.58 4.42 0.16
CA SER A 31 -17.77 4.65 -0.67
C SER A 31 -19.06 4.44 0.10
N ASP A 32 -19.88 5.47 0.21
CA ASP A 32 -21.23 5.39 0.76
C ASP A 32 -22.10 4.33 0.08
N ARG A 33 -21.97 4.19 -1.25
CA ARG A 33 -22.79 3.25 -2.02
C ARG A 33 -22.30 1.80 -1.88
N ALA A 34 -21.00 1.60 -1.91
CA ALA A 34 -20.43 0.26 -1.76
C ALA A 34 -20.63 -0.27 -0.33
N SER A 35 -20.48 0.58 0.69
CA SER A 35 -20.65 0.19 2.09
C SER A 35 -22.11 -0.23 2.43
N ARG A 36 -23.10 0.33 1.71
CA ARG A 36 -24.51 -0.09 1.83
C ARG A 36 -24.91 -1.25 0.93
N GLY A 37 -24.02 -1.69 0.03
CA GLY A 37 -24.34 -2.72 -0.96
C GLY A 37 -25.15 -2.20 -2.17
N ASP A 38 -25.27 -0.89 -2.34
CA ASP A 38 -25.99 -0.26 -3.48
C ASP A 38 -25.17 -0.31 -4.77
N TYR A 39 -23.87 -0.57 -4.67
CA TYR A 39 -22.93 -0.60 -5.77
C TYR A 39 -21.83 -1.63 -5.49
N GLU A 40 -21.45 -2.38 -6.52
CA GLU A 40 -20.34 -3.33 -6.42
C GLU A 40 -19.00 -2.61 -6.28
N ASP A 41 -18.21 -2.99 -5.28
CA ASP A 41 -16.84 -2.50 -5.14
C ASP A 41 -15.96 -3.07 -6.25
N LEU A 42 -15.53 -2.21 -7.16
CA LEU A 42 -14.59 -2.53 -8.22
C LEU A 42 -13.16 -2.02 -7.91
N GLY A 43 -13.04 -1.11 -6.96
CA GLY A 43 -11.77 -0.48 -6.59
C GLY A 43 -10.88 -1.40 -5.77
N GLY A 44 -11.41 -1.98 -4.70
CA GLY A 44 -10.70 -2.91 -3.85
C GLY A 44 -10.14 -4.12 -4.62
N PRO A 45 -10.96 -4.86 -5.37
CA PRO A 45 -10.48 -5.93 -6.24
C PRO A 45 -9.41 -5.52 -7.26
N ALA A 46 -9.53 -4.32 -7.86
CA ALA A 46 -8.53 -3.82 -8.80
C ALA A 46 -7.17 -3.56 -8.13
N ILE A 47 -7.17 -3.06 -6.89
CA ILE A 47 -5.94 -2.89 -6.09
C ILE A 47 -5.34 -4.27 -5.76
N GLU A 48 -6.16 -5.20 -5.28
CA GLU A 48 -5.73 -6.56 -4.91
C GLU A 48 -5.08 -7.28 -6.09
N GLU A 49 -5.71 -7.27 -7.26
CA GLU A 49 -5.17 -7.85 -8.49
C GLU A 49 -3.83 -7.19 -8.89
N TRP A 50 -3.77 -5.86 -8.82
CA TRP A 50 -2.56 -5.13 -9.20
C TRP A 50 -1.39 -5.44 -8.26
N ILE A 51 -1.62 -5.42 -6.94
CA ILE A 51 -0.60 -5.76 -5.92
C ILE A 51 -0.15 -7.21 -6.07
N GLY A 52 -1.09 -8.15 -6.30
CA GLY A 52 -0.78 -9.55 -6.52
C GLY A 52 0.14 -9.81 -7.72
N ASN A 53 0.08 -8.96 -8.75
CA ASN A 53 1.01 -9.02 -9.88
C ASN A 53 2.36 -8.32 -9.57
N ALA A 54 2.35 -7.32 -8.70
CA ALA A 54 3.50 -6.45 -8.43
C ALA A 54 4.45 -6.98 -7.37
N VAL A 55 4.00 -7.86 -6.45
CA VAL A 55 4.82 -8.39 -5.34
C VAL A 55 5.03 -9.90 -5.48
N THR A 56 6.18 -10.36 -5.00
CA THR A 56 6.55 -11.79 -4.97
C THR A 56 6.59 -12.39 -3.57
N ASN A 57 6.44 -11.57 -2.53
CA ASN A 57 6.24 -12.06 -1.17
C ASN A 57 4.97 -12.93 -1.08
N ASP A 58 4.95 -13.88 -0.15
CA ASP A 58 3.69 -14.38 0.36
C ASP A 58 2.96 -13.23 1.05
N TRP A 59 1.75 -12.88 0.61
CA TRP A 59 1.01 -11.76 1.12
C TRP A 59 -0.49 -12.05 1.27
N GLN A 60 -1.15 -11.25 2.09
CA GLN A 60 -2.60 -11.31 2.27
C GLN A 60 -3.22 -9.91 2.26
N PRO A 61 -4.39 -9.73 1.62
CA PRO A 61 -5.14 -8.47 1.71
C PRO A 61 -5.92 -8.39 3.02
N VAL A 62 -5.84 -7.25 3.70
CA VAL A 62 -6.72 -6.90 4.82
C VAL A 62 -7.69 -5.83 4.33
N LYS A 63 -8.92 -6.27 3.97
CA LYS A 63 -9.89 -5.43 3.25
C LYS A 63 -10.89 -4.77 4.19
N ARG A 64 -11.25 -3.52 3.86
CA ARG A 64 -12.35 -2.75 4.48
C ARG A 64 -13.15 -2.05 3.37
N VAL A 65 -14.47 -2.08 3.48
CA VAL A 65 -15.39 -1.27 2.67
C VAL A 65 -16.20 -0.42 3.64
N ILE A 66 -15.98 0.89 3.59
CA ILE A 66 -16.49 1.84 4.60
C ILE A 66 -17.17 3.05 3.93
N PRO A 67 -18.10 3.73 4.61
CA PRO A 67 -18.71 4.94 4.08
C PRO A 67 -17.72 6.11 4.06
N ASP A 68 -18.11 7.18 3.35
CA ASP A 68 -17.36 8.45 3.29
C ASP A 68 -17.58 9.25 4.61
N GLU A 69 -17.17 8.68 5.75
CA GLU A 69 -17.20 9.27 7.09
C GLU A 69 -15.80 9.35 7.68
N GLN A 70 -15.37 10.57 8.05
CA GLN A 70 -14.00 10.83 8.47
C GLN A 70 -13.55 9.95 9.62
N ASP A 71 -14.36 9.85 10.68
CA ASP A 71 -14.01 9.08 11.88
C ASP A 71 -13.81 7.58 11.55
N GLN A 72 -14.63 7.03 10.64
CA GLN A 72 -14.53 5.63 10.23
C GLN A 72 -13.31 5.39 9.35
N ILE A 73 -12.97 6.35 8.47
CA ILE A 73 -11.75 6.25 7.66
C ILE A 73 -10.52 6.32 8.56
N GLU A 74 -10.45 7.29 9.47
CA GLU A 74 -9.35 7.42 10.42
C GLU A 74 -9.18 6.19 11.28
N GLN A 75 -10.28 5.63 11.81
CA GLN A 75 -10.25 4.41 12.61
C GLN A 75 -9.70 3.23 11.79
N ALA A 76 -10.23 2.99 10.59
CA ALA A 76 -9.78 1.91 9.72
C ALA A 76 -8.28 2.03 9.37
N LEU A 77 -7.80 3.24 9.10
CA LEU A 77 -6.38 3.48 8.82
C LEU A 77 -5.50 3.19 10.02
N ARG A 78 -5.91 3.62 11.24
CA ARG A 78 -5.18 3.31 12.48
C ARG A 78 -5.13 1.81 12.76
N GLU A 79 -6.28 1.13 12.70
CA GLU A 79 -6.36 -0.32 12.92
C GLU A 79 -5.43 -1.09 11.95
N LEU A 80 -5.47 -0.75 10.66
CA LEU A 80 -4.63 -1.41 9.66
C LEU A 80 -3.14 -1.19 9.90
N CYS A 81 -2.73 0.01 10.28
CA CYS A 81 -1.34 0.33 10.53
C CYS A 81 -0.84 -0.20 11.88
N ASP A 82 -1.60 0.03 12.96
CA ASP A 82 -1.13 -0.16 14.33
C ASP A 82 -1.40 -1.58 14.85
N ASP A 83 -2.56 -2.17 14.48
CA ASP A 83 -3.02 -3.44 15.03
C ASP A 83 -2.81 -4.62 14.06
N GLU A 84 -3.07 -4.41 12.75
CA GLU A 84 -2.97 -5.46 11.72
C GLU A 84 -1.58 -5.55 11.08
N GLY A 85 -0.67 -4.61 11.39
CA GLY A 85 0.71 -4.59 10.89
C GLY A 85 0.82 -4.43 9.37
N CYS A 86 -0.09 -3.69 8.75
CA CYS A 86 -0.06 -3.39 7.33
C CYS A 86 0.93 -2.25 7.05
N HIS A 87 2.17 -2.55 6.69
CA HIS A 87 3.15 -1.51 6.35
C HIS A 87 2.87 -0.82 4.99
N LEU A 88 1.96 -1.37 4.19
CA LEU A 88 1.35 -0.72 3.04
C LEU A 88 -0.16 -0.73 3.19
N VAL A 89 -0.76 0.46 3.20
CA VAL A 89 -2.22 0.63 3.18
C VAL A 89 -2.59 1.46 1.96
N VAL A 90 -3.49 0.94 1.14
CA VAL A 90 -3.95 1.59 -0.09
C VAL A 90 -5.44 1.85 0.01
N THR A 91 -5.85 3.10 -0.17
CA THR A 91 -7.27 3.46 -0.18
C THR A 91 -7.74 3.75 -1.60
N THR A 92 -9.01 3.59 -1.88
CA THR A 92 -9.65 4.02 -3.13
C THR A 92 -11.00 4.68 -2.85
N GLY A 93 -11.29 5.77 -3.56
CA GLY A 93 -12.50 6.55 -3.37
C GLY A 93 -12.34 7.77 -2.44
N GLY A 94 -13.33 8.66 -2.43
CA GLY A 94 -13.38 9.84 -1.58
C GLY A 94 -12.24 10.86 -1.78
N THR A 95 -11.61 10.93 -2.98
CA THR A 95 -10.44 11.77 -3.23
C THR A 95 -10.72 13.00 -4.10
N GLY A 96 -11.96 13.26 -4.49
CA GLY A 96 -12.33 14.40 -5.32
C GLY A 96 -12.69 15.66 -4.51
N PRO A 97 -13.30 16.66 -5.15
CA PRO A 97 -13.66 17.94 -4.51
C PRO A 97 -15.10 17.96 -3.95
N ALA A 98 -15.85 16.86 -4.00
CA ALA A 98 -17.20 16.84 -3.47
C ALA A 98 -17.20 16.91 -1.94
N LYS A 99 -18.31 17.37 -1.36
CA LYS A 99 -18.40 17.56 0.10
C LYS A 99 -18.20 16.29 0.92
N ARG A 100 -18.49 15.14 0.31
CA ARG A 100 -18.31 13.82 0.93
C ARG A 100 -16.93 13.22 0.66
N ASP A 101 -16.15 13.78 -0.26
CA ASP A 101 -14.79 13.33 -0.53
C ASP A 101 -13.86 13.85 0.57
N ILE A 102 -13.55 13.02 1.55
CA ILE A 102 -12.78 13.39 2.76
C ILE A 102 -11.64 12.41 3.06
N THR A 103 -11.36 11.48 2.15
CA THR A 103 -10.27 10.52 2.33
C THR A 103 -8.91 11.18 2.54
N PRO A 104 -8.53 12.25 1.81
CA PRO A 104 -7.25 12.92 2.04
C PRO A 104 -7.15 13.58 3.41
N GLU A 105 -8.24 14.18 3.90
CA GLU A 105 -8.31 14.81 5.22
C GLU A 105 -8.15 13.78 6.34
N ALA A 106 -8.89 12.66 6.25
CA ALA A 106 -8.77 11.56 7.20
C ALA A 106 -7.36 10.95 7.20
N THR A 107 -6.76 10.78 6.00
CA THR A 107 -5.39 10.28 5.88
C THR A 107 -4.40 11.26 6.50
N ALA A 108 -4.52 12.56 6.23
CA ALA A 108 -3.64 13.57 6.82
C ALA A 108 -3.76 13.63 8.35
N ALA A 109 -4.96 13.41 8.90
CA ALA A 109 -5.20 13.43 10.34
C ALA A 109 -4.54 12.27 11.12
N VAL A 110 -4.26 11.15 10.45
CA VAL A 110 -3.64 9.97 11.08
C VAL A 110 -2.15 9.84 10.79
N CYS A 111 -1.62 10.53 9.79
CA CYS A 111 -0.22 10.44 9.38
C CYS A 111 0.70 11.34 10.19
N ASP A 112 1.91 10.86 10.47
CA ASP A 112 2.99 11.62 11.09
C ASP A 112 3.69 12.54 10.08
N LYS A 113 3.71 12.13 8.80
CA LYS A 113 4.34 12.85 7.69
C LYS A 113 3.52 12.71 6.43
N ILE A 114 3.38 13.78 5.67
CA ILE A 114 2.77 13.77 4.34
C ILE A 114 3.86 13.63 3.28
N MET A 115 3.60 12.79 2.29
CA MET A 115 4.50 12.47 1.18
C MET A 115 3.97 13.09 -0.11
N ASP A 116 4.10 14.41 -0.27
CA ASP A 116 3.49 15.21 -1.34
C ASP A 116 3.80 14.68 -2.75
N GLY A 117 5.04 14.23 -2.98
CA GLY A 117 5.50 13.74 -4.27
C GLY A 117 4.67 12.57 -4.84
N PHE A 118 4.07 11.74 -3.99
CA PHE A 118 3.16 10.68 -4.44
C PHE A 118 1.91 11.27 -5.11
N GLY A 119 1.25 12.21 -4.44
CA GLY A 119 0.06 12.86 -4.97
C GLY A 119 0.36 13.67 -6.24
N GLU A 120 1.49 14.36 -6.27
CA GLU A 120 1.95 15.13 -7.43
C GLU A 120 2.16 14.22 -8.65
N LEU A 121 2.88 13.11 -8.50
CA LEU A 121 3.17 12.18 -9.58
C LEU A 121 1.90 11.50 -10.10
N MET A 122 1.02 11.03 -9.20
CA MET A 122 -0.25 10.40 -9.58
C MET A 122 -1.14 11.37 -10.37
N ARG A 123 -1.25 12.63 -9.96
CA ARG A 123 -1.98 13.67 -10.72
C ARG A 123 -1.33 13.95 -12.07
N SER A 124 -0.01 14.09 -12.09
CA SER A 124 0.74 14.36 -13.33
C SER A 124 0.51 13.28 -14.40
N VAL A 125 0.55 12.02 -14.01
CA VAL A 125 0.29 10.90 -14.94
C VAL A 125 -1.17 10.90 -15.38
N SER A 126 -2.11 11.06 -14.45
CA SER A 126 -3.54 11.04 -14.76
C SER A 126 -3.96 12.20 -15.69
N LEU A 127 -3.31 13.37 -15.59
CA LEU A 127 -3.56 14.52 -16.47
C LEU A 127 -3.22 14.26 -17.94
N GLN A 128 -2.39 13.27 -18.25
CA GLN A 128 -2.10 12.88 -19.64
C GLN A 128 -3.31 12.27 -20.34
N TYR A 129 -4.27 11.74 -19.58
CA TYR A 129 -5.46 11.07 -20.10
C TYR A 129 -6.75 11.85 -19.84
N VAL A 130 -6.85 12.51 -18.68
CA VAL A 130 -8.10 13.12 -18.20
C VAL A 130 -7.81 14.51 -17.61
N PRO A 131 -8.26 15.60 -18.28
CA PRO A 131 -8.03 16.97 -17.78
C PRO A 131 -8.58 17.22 -16.37
N THR A 132 -9.67 16.54 -15.98
CA THR A 132 -10.28 16.67 -14.65
C THR A 132 -9.49 15.99 -13.53
N ALA A 133 -8.40 15.29 -13.84
CA ALA A 133 -7.49 14.74 -12.83
C ALA A 133 -6.86 15.83 -11.93
N ILE A 134 -6.83 17.09 -12.39
CA ILE A 134 -6.42 18.23 -11.57
C ILE A 134 -7.30 18.44 -10.33
N LEU A 135 -8.52 17.91 -10.33
CA LEU A 135 -9.45 17.99 -9.20
C LEU A 135 -9.18 16.91 -8.13
N SER A 136 -8.30 15.96 -8.41
CA SER A 136 -7.94 14.91 -7.43
C SER A 136 -7.06 15.50 -6.33
N ARG A 137 -7.46 15.24 -5.08
CA ARG A 137 -6.77 15.67 -3.87
C ARG A 137 -6.02 14.51 -3.17
N GLN A 138 -5.84 13.39 -3.89
CA GLN A 138 -5.13 12.22 -3.40
C GLN A 138 -3.74 12.56 -2.86
N ILE A 139 -3.37 11.96 -1.74
CA ILE A 139 -2.10 12.12 -1.05
C ILE A 139 -1.49 10.76 -0.70
N ALA A 140 -0.28 10.75 -0.18
CA ALA A 140 0.25 9.66 0.60
C ALA A 140 0.84 10.20 1.90
N GLY A 141 0.95 9.35 2.92
CA GLY A 141 1.54 9.72 4.20
C GLY A 141 2.09 8.52 4.94
N ILE A 142 2.91 8.79 5.94
CA ILE A 142 3.54 7.80 6.82
C ILE A 142 2.87 7.87 8.18
N ARG A 143 2.49 6.69 8.71
CA ARG A 143 2.09 6.49 10.10
C ARG A 143 2.93 5.37 10.70
N GLY A 144 3.80 5.71 11.67
CA GLY A 144 4.75 4.75 12.22
C GLY A 144 5.58 4.09 11.13
N GLU A 145 5.49 2.77 10.99
CA GLU A 145 6.17 1.95 9.99
C GLU A 145 5.31 1.66 8.75
N SER A 146 4.21 2.40 8.56
CA SER A 146 3.23 2.18 7.49
C SER A 146 3.20 3.33 6.50
N LEU A 147 3.18 3.01 5.20
CA LEU A 147 2.88 3.94 4.12
C LEU A 147 1.41 3.82 3.71
N ILE A 148 0.67 4.91 3.77
CA ILE A 148 -0.71 5.02 3.32
C ILE A 148 -0.74 5.76 1.99
N VAL A 149 -1.41 5.21 0.96
CA VAL A 149 -1.53 5.81 -0.36
C VAL A 149 -3.00 5.92 -0.76
N ASN A 150 -3.47 7.13 -1.06
CA ASN A 150 -4.82 7.33 -1.56
C ASN A 150 -4.85 7.24 -3.09
N LEU A 151 -5.72 6.39 -3.62
CA LEU A 151 -5.94 6.21 -5.06
C LEU A 151 -7.30 6.75 -5.50
N PRO A 152 -7.47 7.07 -6.78
CA PRO A 152 -8.77 7.47 -7.32
C PRO A 152 -9.76 6.28 -7.31
N GLY A 153 -11.07 6.59 -7.34
CA GLY A 153 -12.11 5.55 -7.30
C GLY A 153 -12.31 4.78 -8.61
N LYS A 154 -11.72 5.21 -9.73
CA LYS A 154 -11.89 4.54 -11.03
C LYS A 154 -10.83 3.46 -11.23
N PRO A 155 -11.20 2.17 -11.46
CA PRO A 155 -10.24 1.06 -11.58
C PRO A 155 -9.10 1.29 -12.58
N SER A 156 -9.38 1.85 -13.77
CA SER A 156 -8.32 2.15 -14.74
C SER A 156 -7.31 3.18 -14.25
N ALA A 157 -7.78 4.20 -13.52
CA ALA A 157 -6.91 5.22 -12.94
C ALA A 157 -6.11 4.68 -11.72
N ILE A 158 -6.63 3.67 -11.00
CA ILE A 158 -5.90 2.95 -9.95
C ILE A 158 -4.61 2.35 -10.52
N ALA A 159 -4.73 1.58 -11.61
CA ALA A 159 -3.58 0.93 -12.26
C ALA A 159 -2.53 1.95 -12.74
N ASP A 160 -2.96 3.07 -13.34
CA ASP A 160 -2.07 4.12 -13.81
C ASP A 160 -1.33 4.80 -12.65
N CYS A 161 -2.04 5.11 -11.56
CA CYS A 161 -1.47 5.70 -10.36
C CYS A 161 -0.48 4.75 -9.67
N LEU A 162 -0.87 3.49 -9.46
CA LEU A 162 0.02 2.49 -8.86
C LEU A 162 1.29 2.28 -9.71
N ARG A 163 1.15 2.17 -11.01
CA ARG A 163 2.30 2.03 -11.93
C ARG A 163 3.28 3.21 -11.81
N ALA A 164 2.76 4.42 -11.57
CA ALA A 164 3.57 5.61 -11.42
C ALA A 164 4.34 5.64 -10.09
N VAL A 165 3.70 5.28 -8.97
CA VAL A 165 4.30 5.48 -7.63
C VAL A 165 4.92 4.23 -7.02
N PHE A 166 4.54 3.04 -7.46
CA PHE A 166 5.04 1.78 -6.91
C PHE A 166 6.57 1.63 -7.00
N PRO A 167 7.27 2.15 -8.02
CA PRO A 167 8.73 2.13 -8.06
C PRO A 167 9.43 2.67 -6.81
N ALA A 168 8.78 3.59 -6.07
CA ALA A 168 9.31 4.17 -4.84
C ALA A 168 8.78 3.50 -3.56
N ILE A 169 7.66 2.77 -3.62
CA ILE A 169 6.99 2.21 -2.44
C ILE A 169 7.90 1.25 -1.65
N PRO A 170 8.57 0.25 -2.27
CA PRO A 170 9.39 -0.68 -1.50
C PRO A 170 10.51 0.01 -0.74
N TYR A 171 11.20 0.97 -1.37
CA TYR A 171 12.26 1.71 -0.69
C TYR A 171 11.72 2.66 0.39
N CYS A 172 10.54 3.24 0.21
CA CYS A 172 9.89 4.03 1.25
C CYS A 172 9.60 3.17 2.49
N ILE A 173 9.10 1.95 2.30
CA ILE A 173 8.82 0.99 3.39
C ILE A 173 10.12 0.57 4.08
N ASP A 174 11.22 0.34 3.35
CA ASP A 174 12.53 0.05 3.93
C ASP A 174 13.01 1.21 4.83
N LEU A 175 12.81 2.47 4.42
CA LEU A 175 13.23 3.66 5.16
C LEU A 175 12.45 3.91 6.46
N ILE A 176 11.24 3.38 6.56
CA ILE A 176 10.40 3.48 7.75
C ILE A 176 10.42 2.19 8.58
N GLU A 177 11.40 1.32 8.34
CA GLU A 177 11.64 0.08 9.08
C GLU A 177 10.50 -0.95 8.97
N GLY A 178 9.68 -0.85 7.90
CA GLY A 178 8.63 -1.81 7.59
C GLY A 178 9.18 -3.13 7.02
N TYR A 179 8.28 -4.03 6.60
CA TYR A 179 8.69 -5.30 6.01
C TYR A 179 9.41 -5.12 4.67
N TYR A 180 10.29 -6.06 4.33
CA TYR A 180 10.94 -6.03 3.02
C TYR A 180 9.99 -6.47 1.91
N LEU A 181 9.52 -5.51 1.11
CA LEU A 181 8.61 -5.74 0.00
C LEU A 181 9.42 -6.12 -1.26
N GLN A 182 9.28 -7.38 -1.70
CA GLN A 182 9.88 -7.85 -2.94
C GLN A 182 8.96 -7.58 -4.13
N ALA A 183 9.46 -6.84 -5.12
CA ALA A 183 8.73 -6.58 -6.33
C ALA A 183 8.92 -7.69 -7.38
N ASN A 184 7.89 -7.91 -8.19
CA ASN A 184 7.96 -8.68 -9.41
C ASN A 184 8.54 -7.79 -10.52
N GLU A 185 9.84 -7.89 -10.76
CA GLU A 185 10.55 -7.04 -11.72
C GLU A 185 10.14 -7.26 -13.20
N ASP A 186 9.48 -8.40 -13.50
CA ASP A 186 8.89 -8.63 -14.83
C ASP A 186 7.60 -7.81 -15.03
N PHE A 187 6.93 -7.43 -13.92
CA PHE A 187 5.70 -6.63 -13.95
C PHE A 187 5.98 -5.14 -13.74
N ILE A 188 6.83 -4.79 -12.75
CA ILE A 188 7.14 -3.41 -12.38
C ILE A 188 8.57 -3.29 -11.82
N GLN A 189 9.38 -2.43 -12.42
CA GLN A 189 10.72 -2.12 -11.92
C GLN A 189 10.63 -1.22 -10.69
N VAL A 190 11.39 -1.55 -9.64
CA VAL A 190 11.49 -0.74 -8.42
C VAL A 190 12.90 -0.17 -8.27
N PHE A 191 13.01 0.90 -7.52
CA PHE A 191 14.28 1.56 -7.30
C PHE A 191 14.65 1.57 -5.81
N ARG A 192 15.77 0.91 -5.49
CA ARG A 192 16.44 1.01 -4.20
C ARG A 192 17.86 1.55 -4.43
N PRO A 193 18.22 2.73 -3.87
CA PRO A 193 19.58 3.25 -3.96
C PRO A 193 20.58 2.23 -3.39
N LYS A 194 21.73 2.07 -4.06
CA LYS A 194 22.81 1.24 -3.51
C LYS A 194 23.29 1.89 -2.20
N ALA A 195 23.43 1.09 -1.15
CA ALA A 195 24.12 1.53 0.07
C ALA A 195 25.53 2.03 -0.32
N LYS A 196 25.90 3.21 0.19
CA LYS A 196 27.24 3.76 0.01
C LYS A 196 28.23 3.04 0.91
#